data_ef12077694b012c7fb7bc3f54f5ec3a9
#
_entry.id   ef12077694b012c7fb7bc3f54f5ec3a9
#
_cell.length_a   1.000
_cell.length_b   1.000
_cell.length_c   1.000
_cell.angle_alpha   90.00
_cell.angle_beta   90.00
_cell.angle_gamma   90.00
#
_symmetry.space_group_name_H-M   'P 1'
#
loop_
_entity.id
_entity.type
_entity.pdbx_description
1 polymer ?
#
loop_
_entity_poly.entity_id
_entity_poly.type
_entity_poly.pdbx_seq_one_letter_code
_entity_poly.pdbx_strand_id
1 'polypeptide(L)'
;MRVVKTVVLTMLLAGGLAAVPVARAATAPGVAVAPQYDTTHVYVAPADFGKFVASLTATFGGTTTKQRVFTVTPTPSETLSQLVLTPVGSLSVFGFKTPIPHPFGTERTGYLVTDLDAAIRAARANGADVIVAPFPDPIGRDAVIQWPGGVNMQLYWHTKAPNYGQLQTVPENRVYVSPDRAADFTRRFIAFAHGKIVSDNPRAPGVEIGRPSDTYRRIRIESGFGKVTVLVTDGHLPYPYGHEMTGYEVTDLADTLAKAKAAGVAVITEPYSVDGRQATIVQFPGGYIAEIHASAHRR
;
A
#
# COMPACT_ATOMS: atom_id res chain seq x y z
N MET A 1 -55.82 -30.82 -73.53
CA MET A 1 -55.15 -29.67 -72.79
C MET A 1 -55.36 -29.89 -71.29
N ARG A 2 -54.34 -30.36 -70.58
CA ARG A 2 -54.40 -30.54 -69.12
C ARG A 2 -53.54 -29.44 -68.51
N VAL A 3 -54.16 -28.61 -67.69
CA VAL A 3 -53.48 -27.53 -66.90
C VAL A 3 -53.03 -28.14 -65.61
N VAL A 4 -51.69 -28.14 -65.39
CA VAL A 4 -51.07 -28.54 -64.12
C VAL A 4 -50.93 -27.28 -63.23
N LYS A 5 -51.60 -27.30 -62.09
CA LYS A 5 -51.48 -26.26 -61.06
C LYS A 5 -50.31 -26.63 -60.15
N THR A 6 -49.25 -25.84 -60.18
CA THR A 6 -48.10 -25.95 -59.25
C THR A 6 -48.45 -25.22 -57.94
N VAL A 7 -48.46 -25.95 -56.82
CA VAL A 7 -48.62 -25.39 -55.47
C VAL A 7 -47.19 -25.17 -54.91
N VAL A 8 -46.86 -23.90 -54.67
CA VAL A 8 -45.59 -23.51 -53.97
C VAL A 8 -45.88 -23.49 -52.48
N LEU A 9 -45.25 -24.41 -51.75
CA LEU A 9 -45.34 -24.48 -50.30
C LEU A 9 -44.16 -23.65 -49.70
N THR A 10 -44.47 -22.47 -49.14
CA THR A 10 -43.49 -21.61 -48.48
C THR A 10 -43.31 -22.07 -47.00
N MET A 11 -42.21 -22.72 -46.70
CA MET A 11 -41.82 -23.02 -45.30
C MET A 11 -41.20 -21.78 -44.68
N LEU A 12 -41.86 -21.18 -43.69
CA LEU A 12 -41.26 -20.19 -42.77
C LEU A 12 -40.46 -20.95 -41.70
N LEU A 13 -39.11 -20.86 -41.78
CA LEU A 13 -38.23 -21.23 -40.66
C LEU A 13 -38.22 -20.08 -39.63
N ALA A 14 -38.96 -20.27 -38.55
CA ALA A 14 -38.80 -19.43 -37.35
C ALA A 14 -37.55 -19.85 -36.59
N GLY A 15 -36.42 -19.19 -36.87
CA GLY A 15 -35.17 -19.35 -36.12
C GLY A 15 -35.28 -18.67 -34.75
N GLY A 16 -35.59 -19.42 -33.72
CA GLY A 16 -35.49 -18.96 -32.34
C GLY A 16 -34.02 -18.78 -31.94
N LEU A 17 -33.56 -17.52 -31.83
CA LEU A 17 -32.30 -17.20 -31.18
C LEU A 17 -32.42 -17.51 -29.67
N ALA A 18 -31.93 -18.68 -29.26
CA ALA A 18 -31.75 -18.98 -27.84
C ALA A 18 -30.65 -18.06 -27.33
N ALA A 19 -31.01 -17.07 -26.49
CA ALA A 19 -30.06 -16.27 -25.76
C ALA A 19 -29.28 -17.19 -24.79
N VAL A 20 -28.02 -17.44 -25.09
CA VAL A 20 -27.10 -18.14 -24.17
C VAL A 20 -26.89 -17.19 -22.97
N PRO A 21 -27.25 -17.61 -21.75
CA PRO A 21 -26.95 -16.79 -20.57
C PRO A 21 -25.44 -16.63 -20.46
N VAL A 22 -24.94 -15.40 -20.62
CA VAL A 22 -23.56 -15.07 -20.29
C VAL A 22 -23.44 -15.24 -18.79
N ALA A 23 -22.86 -16.35 -18.36
CA ALA A 23 -22.51 -16.56 -16.96
C ALA A 23 -21.59 -15.40 -16.54
N ARG A 24 -22.12 -14.50 -15.72
CA ARG A 24 -21.33 -13.45 -15.09
C ARG A 24 -20.31 -14.17 -14.21
N ALA A 25 -19.04 -14.16 -14.62
CA ALA A 25 -17.97 -14.73 -13.82
C ALA A 25 -18.06 -14.11 -12.41
N ALA A 26 -18.28 -14.96 -11.41
CA ALA A 26 -18.21 -14.52 -10.03
C ALA A 26 -16.82 -13.88 -9.84
N THR A 27 -16.79 -12.62 -9.41
CA THR A 27 -15.53 -11.98 -9.06
C THR A 27 -14.86 -12.84 -8.00
N ALA A 28 -13.62 -13.28 -8.27
CA ALA A 28 -12.85 -14.04 -7.29
C ALA A 28 -12.83 -13.27 -5.97
N PRO A 29 -12.95 -13.94 -4.82
CA PRO A 29 -12.87 -13.27 -3.53
C PRO A 29 -11.56 -12.52 -3.40
N GLY A 30 -11.59 -11.31 -2.81
CA GLY A 30 -10.39 -10.54 -2.56
C GLY A 30 -9.42 -11.31 -1.67
N VAL A 31 -8.12 -11.16 -1.94
CA VAL A 31 -7.06 -11.87 -1.18
C VAL A 31 -6.60 -11.11 0.06
N ALA A 32 -7.02 -9.85 0.23
CA ALA A 32 -6.65 -9.03 1.39
C ALA A 32 -7.35 -9.50 2.67
N VAL A 33 -6.63 -9.48 3.79
CA VAL A 33 -7.26 -9.47 5.12
C VAL A 33 -7.66 -8.02 5.42
N ALA A 34 -8.95 -7.73 5.40
CA ALA A 34 -9.46 -6.38 5.60
C ALA A 34 -10.22 -6.26 6.93
N PRO A 35 -10.05 -5.14 7.70
CA PRO A 35 -9.07 -4.08 7.47
C PRO A 35 -7.64 -4.53 7.77
N GLN A 36 -6.67 -3.97 7.07
CA GLN A 36 -5.24 -4.20 7.35
C GLN A 36 -4.87 -3.58 8.70
N TYR A 37 -3.95 -4.22 9.41
CA TYR A 37 -3.49 -3.76 10.73
C TYR A 37 -1.97 -3.71 10.88
N ASP A 38 -1.19 -4.34 9.99
CA ASP A 38 0.27 -4.28 9.93
C ASP A 38 0.65 -4.01 8.47
N THR A 39 0.99 -2.76 8.17
CA THR A 39 1.10 -2.29 6.80
C THR A 39 2.43 -1.63 6.49
N THR A 40 3.34 -1.49 7.46
CA THR A 40 4.59 -0.76 7.26
C THR A 40 5.77 -1.54 7.80
N HIS A 41 6.74 -1.82 6.92
CA HIS A 41 8.04 -2.41 7.26
C HIS A 41 9.11 -1.33 7.24
N VAL A 42 9.73 -1.08 8.38
CA VAL A 42 10.73 -0.03 8.56
C VAL A 42 12.07 -0.65 8.92
N TYR A 43 13.11 -0.17 8.27
CA TYR A 43 14.49 -0.63 8.46
C TYR A 43 15.33 0.50 9.06
N VAL A 44 15.88 0.27 10.24
CA VAL A 44 16.75 1.22 10.93
C VAL A 44 18.07 0.55 11.34
N ALA A 45 19.11 1.33 11.46
CA ALA A 45 20.38 0.79 11.98
C ALA A 45 20.17 0.22 13.38
N PRO A 46 20.78 -0.94 13.74
CA PRO A 46 20.63 -1.54 15.07
C PRO A 46 20.96 -0.58 16.23
N ALA A 47 21.90 0.33 16.03
CA ALA A 47 22.26 1.34 17.02
C ALA A 47 21.17 2.37 17.31
N ASP A 48 20.28 2.62 16.33
CA ASP A 48 19.18 3.59 16.44
C ASP A 48 17.85 2.94 16.79
N PHE A 49 17.80 1.61 16.79
CA PHE A 49 16.57 0.84 16.93
C PHE A 49 15.71 1.24 18.14
N GLY A 50 16.34 1.29 19.32
CA GLY A 50 15.65 1.67 20.56
C GLY A 50 15.15 3.12 20.55
N LYS A 51 15.95 4.04 20.00
CA LYS A 51 15.57 5.46 19.87
C LYS A 51 14.41 5.63 18.90
N PHE A 52 14.44 4.92 17.78
CA PHE A 52 13.36 4.92 16.79
C PHE A 52 12.04 4.45 17.41
N VAL A 53 12.03 3.27 18.06
CA VAL A 53 10.81 2.71 18.67
C VAL A 53 10.26 3.64 19.74
N ALA A 54 11.14 4.23 20.60
CA ALA A 54 10.72 5.17 21.62
C ALA A 54 10.12 6.45 21.02
N SER A 55 10.75 7.01 19.98
CA SER A 55 10.25 8.22 19.31
C SER A 55 8.89 7.99 18.64
N LEU A 56 8.68 6.82 18.03
CA LEU A 56 7.43 6.47 17.36
C LEU A 56 6.28 6.34 18.37
N THR A 57 6.50 5.62 19.47
CA THR A 57 5.49 5.49 20.53
C THR A 57 5.21 6.80 21.27
N ALA A 58 6.22 7.65 21.44
CA ALA A 58 6.02 8.99 22.01
C ALA A 58 5.20 9.90 21.08
N THR A 59 5.36 9.76 19.77
CA THR A 59 4.65 10.55 18.76
C THR A 59 3.19 10.13 18.62
N PHE A 60 2.93 8.83 18.44
CA PHE A 60 1.61 8.31 18.09
C PHE A 60 0.88 7.61 19.25
N GLY A 61 1.57 7.36 20.34
CA GLY A 61 1.05 6.49 21.41
C GLY A 61 1.16 5.01 21.02
N GLY A 62 0.45 4.18 21.79
CA GLY A 62 0.39 2.75 21.54
C GLY A 62 1.31 1.90 22.40
N THR A 63 1.57 0.67 21.97
CA THR A 63 2.36 -0.34 22.69
C THR A 63 3.34 -1.02 21.75
N THR A 64 4.27 -1.81 22.33
CA THR A 64 5.23 -2.59 21.55
C THR A 64 5.25 -4.04 21.98
N THR A 65 5.58 -4.93 21.05
CA THR A 65 5.94 -6.31 21.41
C THR A 65 7.35 -6.35 22.02
N LYS A 66 7.70 -7.49 22.58
CA LYS A 66 9.08 -7.72 23.03
C LYS A 66 10.02 -7.80 21.82
N GLN A 67 11.12 -7.04 21.83
CA GLN A 67 12.18 -7.15 20.84
C GLN A 67 12.81 -8.56 20.83
N ARG A 68 13.05 -9.08 19.65
CA ARG A 68 13.68 -10.39 19.41
C ARG A 68 14.62 -10.34 18.21
N VAL A 69 15.42 -11.37 18.04
CA VAL A 69 16.24 -11.56 16.84
C VAL A 69 15.64 -12.70 16.02
N PHE A 70 15.42 -12.43 14.74
CA PHE A 70 14.86 -13.39 13.79
C PHE A 70 15.64 -13.38 12.48
N THR A 71 15.46 -14.44 11.69
CA THR A 71 15.72 -14.47 10.26
C THR A 71 14.43 -14.07 9.55
N VAL A 72 14.41 -12.92 8.87
CA VAL A 72 13.23 -12.34 8.20
C VAL A 72 13.40 -12.26 6.67
N THR A 73 14.38 -12.98 6.15
CA THR A 73 14.72 -13.02 4.72
C THR A 73 14.93 -14.47 4.28
N PRO A 74 14.80 -14.78 2.97
CA PRO A 74 15.01 -16.15 2.47
C PRO A 74 16.47 -16.60 2.58
N THR A 75 17.40 -15.68 2.81
CA THR A 75 18.81 -15.95 3.09
C THR A 75 19.10 -15.83 4.58
N PRO A 76 20.13 -16.49 5.11
CA PRO A 76 20.51 -16.35 6.52
C PRO A 76 20.73 -14.88 6.90
N SER A 77 20.05 -14.43 7.95
CA SER A 77 20.18 -13.07 8.48
C SER A 77 19.91 -13.05 9.98
N GLU A 78 20.52 -12.10 10.69
CA GLU A 78 20.17 -11.77 12.06
C GLU A 78 19.55 -10.37 12.08
N THR A 79 18.29 -10.30 12.48
CA THR A 79 17.53 -9.05 12.45
C THR A 79 16.85 -8.80 13.79
N LEU A 80 17.15 -7.68 14.43
CA LEU A 80 16.32 -7.18 15.51
C LEU A 80 14.93 -6.92 14.94
N SER A 81 13.90 -7.45 15.58
CA SER A 81 12.51 -7.30 15.13
C SER A 81 11.63 -6.95 16.32
N GLN A 82 10.73 -6.01 16.10
CA GLN A 82 9.74 -5.55 17.07
C GLN A 82 8.54 -4.94 16.35
N LEU A 83 7.34 -5.29 16.79
CA LEU A 83 6.14 -4.58 16.35
C LEU A 83 5.90 -3.36 17.23
N VAL A 84 5.53 -2.26 16.59
CA VAL A 84 5.02 -1.06 17.24
C VAL A 84 3.56 -0.90 16.84
N LEU A 85 2.68 -1.03 17.83
CA LEU A 85 1.23 -1.04 17.66
C LEU A 85 0.66 0.32 18.06
N THR A 86 0.48 1.21 17.09
CA THR A 86 -0.07 2.54 17.31
C THR A 86 -1.53 2.62 16.86
N PRO A 87 -2.29 3.61 17.33
CA PRO A 87 -3.68 3.81 16.86
C PRO A 87 -3.78 4.15 15.37
N VAL A 88 -2.71 4.67 14.78
CA VAL A 88 -2.69 5.18 13.39
C VAL A 88 -1.95 4.27 12.41
N GLY A 89 -1.48 3.12 12.87
CA GLY A 89 -0.80 2.12 12.06
C GLY A 89 0.08 1.21 12.90
N SER A 90 0.23 -0.03 12.46
CA SER A 90 1.20 -0.97 13.04
C SER A 90 2.43 -1.04 12.14
N LEU A 91 3.61 -1.07 12.77
CA LEU A 91 4.88 -1.10 12.07
C LEU A 91 5.69 -2.32 12.52
N SER A 92 6.19 -3.05 11.53
CA SER A 92 7.25 -4.05 11.73
C SER A 92 8.60 -3.35 11.60
N VAL A 93 9.29 -3.20 12.74
CA VAL A 93 10.59 -2.53 12.78
C VAL A 93 11.70 -3.55 12.72
N PHE A 94 12.64 -3.35 11.80
CA PHE A 94 13.77 -4.25 11.53
C PHE A 94 15.10 -3.52 11.68
N GLY A 95 16.03 -4.11 12.44
CA GLY A 95 17.42 -3.68 12.56
C GLY A 95 18.35 -4.82 12.20
N PHE A 96 18.86 -4.85 10.97
CA PHE A 96 19.74 -5.91 10.49
C PHE A 96 21.11 -5.83 11.18
N LYS A 97 21.53 -6.89 11.86
CA LYS A 97 22.87 -7.08 12.41
C LYS A 97 23.84 -7.68 11.38
N THR A 98 23.30 -8.26 10.32
CA THR A 98 24.02 -8.79 9.16
C THR A 98 23.80 -7.87 7.96
N PRO A 99 24.60 -7.98 6.87
CA PRO A 99 24.31 -7.27 5.64
C PRO A 99 22.90 -7.53 5.12
N ILE A 100 22.22 -6.49 4.69
CA ILE A 100 20.83 -6.59 4.22
C ILE A 100 20.82 -7.14 2.80
N PRO A 101 20.15 -8.29 2.53
CA PRO A 101 20.07 -8.81 1.18
C PRO A 101 19.06 -8.02 0.34
N HIS A 102 19.41 -7.75 -0.92
CA HIS A 102 18.46 -7.13 -1.87
C HIS A 102 17.25 -8.05 -2.11
N PRO A 103 16.01 -7.54 -2.20
CA PRO A 103 15.56 -6.14 -2.21
C PRO A 103 15.14 -5.57 -0.84
N PHE A 104 15.55 -6.19 0.26
CA PHE A 104 15.24 -5.72 1.60
C PHE A 104 16.04 -4.46 1.97
N GLY A 105 15.67 -3.78 3.06
CA GLY A 105 16.42 -2.64 3.61
C GLY A 105 15.85 -1.26 3.29
N THR A 106 14.82 -1.14 2.46
CA THR A 106 14.06 0.08 2.25
C THR A 106 12.69 -0.05 2.91
N GLU A 107 12.04 1.08 3.18
CA GLU A 107 10.63 1.03 3.60
C GLU A 107 9.81 0.33 2.51
N ARG A 108 8.93 -0.53 2.94
CA ARG A 108 7.98 -1.19 2.07
C ARG A 108 6.66 -1.36 2.79
N THR A 109 5.61 -1.23 2.03
CA THR A 109 4.30 -1.56 2.54
C THR A 109 4.13 -3.08 2.53
N GLY A 110 3.82 -3.65 3.69
CA GLY A 110 3.52 -5.06 3.86
C GLY A 110 2.01 -5.25 4.02
N TYR A 111 1.47 -6.30 3.42
CA TYR A 111 0.04 -6.57 3.45
C TYR A 111 -0.27 -8.00 3.80
N LEU A 112 -1.12 -8.19 4.81
CA LEU A 112 -1.61 -9.50 5.18
C LEU A 112 -2.63 -10.01 4.16
N VAL A 113 -2.44 -11.25 3.74
CA VAL A 113 -3.34 -11.94 2.81
C VAL A 113 -3.96 -13.18 3.46
N THR A 114 -5.13 -13.56 2.97
CA THR A 114 -5.87 -14.74 3.45
C THR A 114 -5.23 -16.04 3.03
N ASP A 115 -4.55 -16.05 1.87
CA ASP A 115 -3.83 -17.17 1.28
C ASP A 115 -2.70 -16.63 0.41
N LEU A 116 -1.44 -16.90 0.77
CA LEU A 116 -0.29 -16.36 0.07
C LEU A 116 -0.17 -16.89 -1.37
N ASP A 117 -0.42 -18.18 -1.57
CA ASP A 117 -0.28 -18.78 -2.89
C ASP A 117 -1.39 -18.28 -3.85
N ALA A 118 -2.61 -18.08 -3.34
CA ALA A 118 -3.69 -17.45 -4.11
C ALA A 118 -3.37 -15.99 -4.43
N ALA A 119 -2.83 -15.23 -3.46
CA ALA A 119 -2.44 -13.83 -3.65
C ALA A 119 -1.33 -13.70 -4.71
N ILE A 120 -0.32 -14.57 -4.68
CA ILE A 120 0.76 -14.59 -5.69
C ILE A 120 0.21 -14.94 -7.08
N ARG A 121 -0.70 -15.92 -7.19
CA ARG A 121 -1.33 -16.22 -8.48
C ARG A 121 -2.13 -15.03 -9.01
N ALA A 122 -2.92 -14.39 -8.13
CA ALA A 122 -3.70 -13.21 -8.50
C ALA A 122 -2.80 -12.03 -8.91
N ALA A 123 -1.70 -11.79 -8.19
CA ALA A 123 -0.74 -10.74 -8.52
C ALA A 123 -0.12 -10.95 -9.91
N ARG A 124 0.37 -12.16 -10.22
CA ARG A 124 0.89 -12.53 -11.54
C ARG A 124 -0.14 -12.37 -12.65
N ALA A 125 -1.38 -12.83 -12.42
CA ALA A 125 -2.47 -12.69 -13.39
C ALA A 125 -2.81 -11.23 -13.69
N ASN A 126 -2.52 -10.33 -12.75
CA ASN A 126 -2.68 -8.88 -12.91
C ASN A 126 -1.37 -8.16 -13.26
N GLY A 127 -0.30 -8.91 -13.64
CA GLY A 127 0.92 -8.37 -14.22
C GLY A 127 1.92 -7.80 -13.22
N ALA A 128 1.89 -8.28 -11.97
CA ALA A 128 2.99 -8.06 -11.04
C ALA A 128 4.09 -9.11 -11.23
N ASP A 129 5.33 -8.68 -11.10
CA ASP A 129 6.49 -9.57 -11.01
C ASP A 129 6.66 -10.08 -9.58
N VAL A 130 7.08 -11.34 -9.42
CA VAL A 130 7.46 -11.89 -8.11
C VAL A 130 8.97 -11.80 -7.98
N ILE A 131 9.43 -10.77 -7.27
CA ILE A 131 10.87 -10.49 -7.13
C ILE A 131 11.51 -11.25 -5.97
N VAL A 132 10.70 -11.67 -4.96
CA VAL A 132 11.09 -12.65 -3.95
C VAL A 132 10.01 -13.71 -3.87
N ALA A 133 10.36 -14.95 -4.21
CA ALA A 133 9.44 -16.08 -4.14
C ALA A 133 8.99 -16.34 -2.68
N PRO A 134 7.83 -16.97 -2.47
CA PRO A 134 7.37 -17.33 -1.13
C PRO A 134 8.42 -18.05 -0.29
N PHE A 135 8.69 -17.52 0.89
CA PHE A 135 9.65 -18.07 1.85
C PHE A 135 9.05 -18.11 3.26
N PRO A 136 9.53 -19.01 4.14
CA PRO A 136 9.07 -19.07 5.52
C PRO A 136 9.59 -17.88 6.33
N ASP A 137 8.74 -17.39 7.23
CA ASP A 137 9.08 -16.44 8.28
C ASP A 137 8.71 -17.05 9.66
N PRO A 138 9.12 -16.46 10.80
CA PRO A 138 8.85 -17.03 12.12
C PRO A 138 7.38 -17.29 12.47
N ILE A 139 6.46 -16.58 11.84
CA ILE A 139 5.01 -16.66 12.12
C ILE A 139 4.16 -17.00 10.90
N GLY A 140 4.78 -17.23 9.75
CA GLY A 140 4.05 -17.52 8.54
C GLY A 140 4.92 -17.70 7.29
N ARG A 141 4.54 -17.04 6.23
CA ARG A 141 5.22 -17.02 4.92
C ARG A 141 5.09 -15.64 4.30
N ASP A 142 6.16 -15.20 3.65
CA ASP A 142 6.25 -13.91 2.96
C ASP A 142 6.63 -14.07 1.50
N ALA A 143 6.34 -13.05 0.71
CA ALA A 143 6.81 -12.88 -0.66
C ALA A 143 6.88 -11.39 -1.01
N VAL A 144 7.72 -11.01 -1.97
CA VAL A 144 7.76 -9.63 -2.47
C VAL A 144 7.39 -9.62 -3.94
N ILE A 145 6.42 -8.80 -4.29
CA ILE A 145 6.00 -8.54 -5.66
C ILE A 145 6.33 -7.10 -6.06
N GLN A 146 6.44 -6.86 -7.36
CA GLN A 146 6.65 -5.53 -7.92
C GLN A 146 5.62 -5.25 -9.00
N TRP A 147 4.94 -4.13 -8.86
CA TRP A 147 3.98 -3.63 -9.85
C TRP A 147 4.69 -2.83 -10.97
N PRO A 148 4.05 -2.67 -12.13
CA PRO A 148 4.52 -1.74 -13.15
C PRO A 148 4.76 -0.35 -12.57
N GLY A 149 5.92 0.24 -12.88
CA GLY A 149 6.35 1.51 -12.28
C GLY A 149 7.30 1.34 -11.10
N GLY A 150 7.67 0.09 -10.75
CA GLY A 150 8.67 -0.21 -9.73
C GLY A 150 8.13 -0.21 -8.30
N VAL A 151 6.80 -0.19 -8.11
CA VAL A 151 6.18 -0.20 -6.79
C VAL A 151 6.25 -1.60 -6.18
N ASN A 152 7.02 -1.73 -5.09
CA ASN A 152 7.15 -2.97 -4.36
C ASN A 152 6.02 -3.15 -3.36
N MET A 153 5.62 -4.41 -3.16
CA MET A 153 4.59 -4.78 -2.19
C MET A 153 5.00 -6.10 -1.55
N GLN A 154 5.16 -6.12 -0.24
CA GLN A 154 5.36 -7.37 0.47
C GLN A 154 3.99 -7.96 0.80
N LEU A 155 3.80 -9.23 0.48
CA LEU A 155 2.64 -10.02 0.89
C LEU A 155 3.07 -10.98 1.97
N TYR A 156 2.30 -11.09 3.05
CA TYR A 156 2.56 -12.05 4.11
C TYR A 156 1.27 -12.74 4.57
N TRP A 157 1.44 -13.95 5.04
CA TRP A 157 0.38 -14.80 5.56
C TRP A 157 0.80 -15.37 6.89
N HIS A 158 -0.04 -15.24 7.89
CA HIS A 158 0.23 -15.75 9.23
C HIS A 158 -0.45 -17.09 9.48
N THR A 159 0.27 -18.02 10.16
CA THR A 159 -0.28 -19.31 10.58
C THR A 159 -1.42 -19.15 11.60
N LYS A 160 -1.43 -18.04 12.33
CA LYS A 160 -2.51 -17.65 13.25
C LYS A 160 -2.84 -16.19 13.04
N ALA A 161 -4.13 -15.90 12.97
CA ALA A 161 -4.57 -14.52 12.91
C ALA A 161 -4.02 -13.73 14.12
N PRO A 162 -3.40 -12.56 13.92
CA PRO A 162 -2.96 -11.72 15.03
C PRO A 162 -4.15 -11.20 15.83
N ASN A 163 -3.93 -11.04 17.13
CA ASN A 163 -4.90 -10.43 18.02
C ASN A 163 -4.44 -9.01 18.38
N TYR A 164 -4.42 -8.12 17.38
CA TYR A 164 -4.09 -6.71 17.58
C TYR A 164 -5.35 -5.87 17.79
N GLY A 165 -5.20 -4.77 18.52
CA GLY A 165 -6.26 -3.77 18.64
C GLY A 165 -6.60 -3.19 17.25
N GLN A 166 -7.87 -2.83 17.07
CA GLN A 166 -8.31 -2.18 15.85
C GLN A 166 -7.64 -0.82 15.69
N LEU A 167 -7.15 -0.51 14.49
CA LEU A 167 -6.61 0.81 14.17
C LEU A 167 -7.74 1.86 14.14
N GLN A 168 -7.46 3.07 14.61
CA GLN A 168 -8.33 4.23 14.42
C GLN A 168 -8.33 4.69 12.98
N THR A 169 -7.15 4.65 12.34
CA THR A 169 -6.97 4.96 10.93
C THR A 169 -6.03 3.93 10.30
N VAL A 170 -6.27 3.58 9.03
CA VAL A 170 -5.37 2.75 8.24
C VAL A 170 -4.37 3.65 7.53
N PRO A 171 -3.06 3.39 7.63
CA PRO A 171 -2.03 4.16 6.92
C PRO A 171 -2.28 4.27 5.43
N GLU A 172 -1.85 5.40 4.86
CA GLU A 172 -1.87 5.66 3.42
C GLU A 172 -0.51 5.30 2.82
N ASN A 173 -0.46 4.34 1.88
CA ASN A 173 0.76 4.11 1.11
C ASN A 173 0.88 5.17 0.00
N ARG A 174 1.98 5.91 -0.03
CA ARG A 174 2.25 7.00 -0.97
C ARG A 174 3.36 6.57 -1.92
N VAL A 175 2.99 6.29 -3.17
CA VAL A 175 3.88 5.75 -4.19
C VAL A 175 4.09 6.75 -5.31
N TYR A 176 5.32 6.82 -5.84
CA TYR A 176 5.69 7.66 -6.97
C TYR A 176 5.77 6.81 -8.23
N VAL A 177 5.02 7.22 -9.25
CA VAL A 177 4.94 6.47 -10.52
C VAL A 177 5.09 7.43 -11.68
N SER A 178 5.86 7.04 -12.68
CA SER A 178 6.02 7.85 -13.90
C SER A 178 4.70 7.99 -14.68
N PRO A 179 4.50 9.08 -15.43
CA PRO A 179 3.32 9.27 -16.28
C PRO A 179 3.05 8.08 -17.21
N ASP A 180 4.09 7.46 -17.75
CA ASP A 180 3.98 6.30 -18.67
C ASP A 180 3.43 5.05 -18.00
N ARG A 181 3.60 4.91 -16.69
CA ARG A 181 3.22 3.73 -15.91
C ARG A 181 1.99 3.91 -15.04
N ALA A 182 1.60 5.15 -14.75
CA ALA A 182 0.51 5.43 -13.80
C ALA A 182 -0.82 4.76 -14.16
N ALA A 183 -1.21 4.77 -15.43
CA ALA A 183 -2.46 4.12 -15.87
C ALA A 183 -2.37 2.59 -15.77
N ASP A 184 -1.22 2.00 -16.12
CA ASP A 184 -1.02 0.55 -16.07
C ASP A 184 -0.96 0.05 -14.62
N PHE A 185 -0.18 0.73 -13.77
CA PHE A 185 -0.16 0.46 -12.33
C PHE A 185 -1.57 0.52 -11.72
N THR A 186 -2.27 1.63 -11.90
CA THR A 186 -3.59 1.85 -11.30
C THR A 186 -4.59 0.78 -11.70
N ARG A 187 -4.69 0.47 -13.01
CA ARG A 187 -5.60 -0.55 -13.52
C ARG A 187 -5.31 -1.93 -12.93
N ARG A 188 -4.04 -2.35 -12.93
CA ARG A 188 -3.60 -3.67 -12.47
C ARG A 188 -3.75 -3.83 -10.96
N PHE A 189 -3.32 -2.81 -10.21
CA PHE A 189 -3.46 -2.82 -8.76
C PHE A 189 -4.95 -2.89 -8.34
N ILE A 190 -5.83 -2.09 -8.94
CA ILE A 190 -7.27 -2.12 -8.65
C ILE A 190 -7.87 -3.49 -8.97
N ALA A 191 -7.50 -4.11 -10.10
CA ALA A 191 -7.99 -5.43 -10.46
C ALA A 191 -7.55 -6.51 -9.46
N PHE A 192 -6.31 -6.44 -8.98
CA PHE A 192 -5.78 -7.32 -7.94
C PHE A 192 -6.41 -7.08 -6.57
N ALA A 193 -6.47 -5.81 -6.16
CA ALA A 193 -6.90 -5.41 -4.83
C ALA A 193 -8.42 -5.36 -4.65
N HIS A 194 -9.19 -5.54 -5.75
CA HIS A 194 -10.65 -5.31 -5.79
C HIS A 194 -11.02 -3.93 -5.26
N GLY A 195 -10.15 -2.95 -5.56
CA GLY A 195 -10.26 -1.58 -5.10
C GLY A 195 -11.07 -0.69 -6.02
N LYS A 196 -11.16 0.58 -5.61
CA LYS A 196 -11.79 1.64 -6.39
C LYS A 196 -10.95 2.92 -6.36
N ILE A 197 -10.97 3.69 -7.44
CA ILE A 197 -10.49 5.07 -7.44
C ILE A 197 -11.51 5.92 -6.68
N VAL A 198 -11.05 6.60 -5.63
CA VAL A 198 -11.88 7.55 -4.87
C VAL A 198 -11.62 8.99 -5.28
N SER A 199 -10.47 9.26 -5.91
CA SER A 199 -10.14 10.56 -6.50
C SER A 199 -9.09 10.39 -7.58
N ASP A 200 -9.25 11.10 -8.71
CA ASP A 200 -8.24 11.26 -9.76
C ASP A 200 -8.19 12.75 -10.12
N ASN A 201 -7.20 13.45 -9.60
CA ASN A 201 -7.02 14.89 -9.81
C ASN A 201 -5.81 15.11 -10.74
N PRO A 202 -6.04 15.50 -12.02
CA PRO A 202 -4.94 15.73 -12.96
C PRO A 202 -4.14 17.00 -12.67
N ARG A 203 -4.61 17.86 -11.74
CA ARG A 203 -4.00 19.14 -11.37
C ARG A 203 -3.95 19.32 -9.85
N ALA A 204 -3.52 18.30 -9.12
CA ALA A 204 -3.29 18.39 -7.69
C ALA A 204 -2.16 19.41 -7.40
N PRO A 205 -2.21 20.13 -6.27
CA PRO A 205 -1.18 21.10 -5.92
C PRO A 205 0.19 20.45 -5.73
N GLY A 206 1.21 20.98 -6.41
CA GLY A 206 2.57 20.43 -6.40
C GLY A 206 3.30 20.55 -5.06
N VAL A 207 2.76 21.25 -4.07
CA VAL A 207 3.32 21.30 -2.71
C VAL A 207 3.44 19.91 -2.10
N GLU A 208 2.56 18.96 -2.43
CA GLU A 208 2.59 17.57 -1.96
C GLU A 208 3.79 16.77 -2.48
N ILE A 209 4.46 17.26 -3.51
CA ILE A 209 5.65 16.66 -4.13
C ILE A 209 6.86 17.61 -4.11
N GLY A 210 6.83 18.66 -3.28
CA GLY A 210 7.91 19.63 -3.13
C GLY A 210 8.05 20.63 -4.28
N ARG A 211 7.03 20.79 -5.11
CA ARG A 211 6.96 21.74 -6.23
C ARG A 211 5.78 22.71 -6.08
N PRO A 212 5.81 23.65 -5.12
CA PRO A 212 4.62 24.44 -4.74
C PRO A 212 4.03 25.29 -5.88
N SER A 213 4.82 25.61 -6.90
CA SER A 213 4.38 26.38 -8.07
C SER A 213 3.78 25.53 -9.18
N ASP A 214 3.87 24.19 -9.06
CA ASP A 214 3.45 23.25 -10.10
C ASP A 214 2.13 22.56 -9.74
N THR A 215 1.62 21.83 -10.72
CA THR A 215 0.54 20.85 -10.51
C THR A 215 0.98 19.50 -11.04
N TYR A 216 0.39 18.44 -10.50
CA TYR A 216 0.67 17.07 -10.91
C TYR A 216 -0.62 16.22 -10.87
N ARG A 217 -0.61 15.02 -11.44
CA ARG A 217 -1.74 14.11 -11.32
C ARG A 217 -1.60 13.29 -10.04
N ARG A 218 -2.66 13.26 -9.23
CA ARG A 218 -2.76 12.43 -8.03
C ARG A 218 -3.97 11.52 -8.11
N ILE A 219 -3.76 10.21 -7.92
CA ILE A 219 -4.81 9.21 -7.89
C ILE A 219 -4.89 8.63 -6.49
N ARG A 220 -6.07 8.60 -5.89
CA ARG A 220 -6.33 7.97 -4.60
C ARG A 220 -7.16 6.71 -4.79
N ILE A 221 -6.71 5.61 -4.20
CA ILE A 221 -7.31 4.28 -4.31
C ILE A 221 -7.63 3.78 -2.91
N GLU A 222 -8.79 3.16 -2.75
CA GLU A 222 -9.17 2.42 -1.55
C GLU A 222 -9.47 0.97 -1.90
N SER A 223 -9.07 0.05 -1.03
CA SER A 223 -9.27 -1.40 -1.18
C SER A 223 -9.23 -2.11 0.18
N GLY A 224 -9.34 -3.43 0.18
CA GLY A 224 -9.08 -4.25 1.36
C GLY A 224 -7.64 -4.16 1.87
N PHE A 225 -6.71 -3.67 1.06
CA PHE A 225 -5.32 -3.35 1.45
C PHE A 225 -5.15 -1.94 2.04
N GLY A 226 -6.23 -1.19 2.25
CA GLY A 226 -6.18 0.17 2.77
C GLY A 226 -6.14 1.23 1.69
N LYS A 227 -5.43 2.33 1.96
CA LYS A 227 -5.35 3.52 1.11
C LYS A 227 -4.04 3.55 0.34
N VAL A 228 -4.09 3.84 -0.96
CA VAL A 228 -2.91 4.09 -1.80
C VAL A 228 -3.07 5.44 -2.51
N THR A 229 -2.08 6.32 -2.35
CA THR A 229 -2.00 7.56 -3.11
C THR A 229 -0.87 7.46 -4.14
N VAL A 230 -1.24 7.51 -5.42
CA VAL A 230 -0.31 7.50 -6.54
C VAL A 230 0.02 8.94 -6.91
N LEU A 231 1.29 9.30 -6.73
CA LEU A 231 1.87 10.59 -7.06
C LEU A 231 2.55 10.45 -8.44
N VAL A 232 1.86 10.94 -9.48
CA VAL A 232 2.35 10.79 -10.86
C VAL A 232 3.35 11.90 -11.16
N THR A 233 4.61 11.54 -11.39
CA THR A 233 5.70 12.49 -11.53
C THR A 233 6.77 12.01 -12.51
N ASP A 234 7.50 12.94 -13.09
CA ASP A 234 8.68 12.71 -13.93
C ASP A 234 9.97 12.37 -13.13
N GLY A 235 9.89 12.33 -11.80
CA GLY A 235 10.98 11.91 -10.92
C GLY A 235 11.98 12.98 -10.51
N HIS A 236 11.95 14.19 -11.06
CA HIS A 236 12.84 15.29 -10.67
C HIS A 236 12.31 16.02 -9.42
N LEU A 237 12.35 15.37 -8.28
CA LEU A 237 11.80 15.88 -7.03
C LEU A 237 12.91 16.27 -6.04
N PRO A 238 12.70 17.36 -5.27
CA PRO A 238 13.62 17.71 -4.18
C PRO A 238 13.48 16.71 -3.03
N TYR A 239 14.57 16.54 -2.26
CA TYR A 239 14.49 15.81 -0.98
C TYR A 239 13.46 16.47 -0.05
N PRO A 240 12.60 15.71 0.67
CA PRO A 240 12.61 14.24 0.82
C PRO A 240 11.68 13.47 -0.14
N TYR A 241 11.13 14.13 -1.13
CA TYR A 241 10.16 13.54 -2.06
C TYR A 241 10.81 12.53 -3.03
N GLY A 242 9.98 11.67 -3.63
CA GLY A 242 10.42 10.67 -4.61
C GLY A 242 10.64 9.27 -4.03
N HIS A 243 10.70 9.14 -2.71
CA HIS A 243 10.72 7.84 -2.03
C HIS A 243 9.30 7.42 -1.66
N GLU A 244 9.01 6.13 -1.82
CA GLU A 244 7.80 5.56 -1.24
C GLU A 244 7.78 5.84 0.27
N MET A 245 6.66 6.33 0.77
CA MET A 245 6.52 6.64 2.19
C MET A 245 5.11 6.34 2.69
N THR A 246 4.99 6.12 3.98
CA THR A 246 3.71 5.94 4.65
C THR A 246 3.18 7.29 5.12
N GLY A 247 1.88 7.54 4.89
CA GLY A 247 1.14 8.66 5.45
C GLY A 247 0.31 8.21 6.65
N TYR A 248 0.50 8.87 7.79
CA TYR A 248 -0.23 8.59 9.03
C TYR A 248 -1.28 9.67 9.28
N GLU A 249 -2.54 9.27 9.33
CA GLU A 249 -3.65 10.17 9.65
C GLU A 249 -3.80 10.29 11.16
N VAL A 250 -3.71 11.52 11.67
CA VAL A 250 -3.87 11.85 13.09
C VAL A 250 -5.05 12.80 13.29
N THR A 251 -5.55 12.89 14.50
CA THR A 251 -6.68 13.78 14.84
C THR A 251 -6.28 15.24 14.97
N ASP A 252 -5.03 15.49 15.42
CA ASP A 252 -4.46 16.83 15.63
C ASP A 252 -3.01 16.83 15.21
N LEU A 253 -2.70 17.52 14.09
CA LEU A 253 -1.36 17.60 13.55
C LEU A 253 -0.43 18.40 14.47
N ALA A 254 -0.90 19.50 15.04
CA ALA A 254 -0.06 20.38 15.86
C ALA A 254 0.37 19.70 17.15
N ASP A 255 -0.56 19.03 17.87
CA ASP A 255 -0.25 18.26 19.06
C ASP A 255 0.69 17.08 18.74
N THR A 256 0.43 16.37 17.65
CA THR A 256 1.29 15.26 17.21
C THR A 256 2.71 15.74 16.90
N LEU A 257 2.87 16.86 16.20
CA LEU A 257 4.18 17.41 15.89
C LEU A 257 4.90 17.94 17.14
N ALA A 258 4.20 18.46 18.13
CA ALA A 258 4.80 18.84 19.41
C ALA A 258 5.41 17.62 20.13
N LYS A 259 4.66 16.51 20.19
CA LYS A 259 5.13 15.23 20.74
C LYS A 259 6.30 14.66 19.94
N ALA A 260 6.21 14.68 18.61
CA ALA A 260 7.26 14.22 17.71
C ALA A 260 8.59 14.98 17.94
N LYS A 261 8.54 16.30 17.96
CA LYS A 261 9.72 17.17 18.24
C LYS A 261 10.32 16.87 19.59
N ALA A 262 9.52 16.74 20.64
CA ALA A 262 9.97 16.39 21.99
C ALA A 262 10.64 15.00 22.04
N ALA A 263 10.28 14.09 21.13
CA ALA A 263 10.84 12.75 20.98
C ALA A 263 12.03 12.69 20.00
N GLY A 264 12.56 13.83 19.55
CA GLY A 264 13.72 13.89 18.65
C GLY A 264 13.40 13.65 17.17
N VAL A 265 12.14 13.75 16.78
CA VAL A 265 11.74 13.68 15.37
C VAL A 265 11.94 15.05 14.71
N ALA A 266 12.60 15.06 13.56
CA ALA A 266 12.80 16.27 12.77
C ALA A 266 11.60 16.52 11.85
N VAL A 267 11.06 17.73 11.85
CA VAL A 267 10.11 18.20 10.83
C VAL A 267 10.94 18.69 9.65
N ILE A 268 10.85 18.00 8.50
CA ILE A 268 11.71 18.27 7.34
C ILE A 268 11.00 19.06 6.22
N THR A 269 9.68 19.18 6.29
CA THR A 269 8.94 20.13 5.46
C THR A 269 8.01 20.95 6.36
N GLU A 270 7.86 22.26 6.04
CA GLU A 270 6.85 23.06 6.72
C GLU A 270 5.45 22.48 6.50
N PRO A 271 4.57 22.52 7.52
CA PRO A 271 3.19 22.09 7.35
C PRO A 271 2.48 22.86 6.23
N TYR A 272 1.82 22.13 5.35
CA TYR A 272 1.05 22.68 4.24
C TYR A 272 -0.39 22.21 4.27
N SER A 273 -1.28 22.96 3.62
CA SER A 273 -2.70 22.60 3.49
C SER A 273 -3.05 22.27 2.04
N VAL A 274 -3.72 21.16 1.84
CA VAL A 274 -4.19 20.72 0.51
C VAL A 274 -5.46 19.87 0.64
N ASP A 275 -6.47 20.16 -0.20
CA ASP A 275 -7.73 19.42 -0.28
C ASP A 275 -8.41 19.14 1.09
N GLY A 276 -8.41 20.14 1.97
CA GLY A 276 -9.05 20.02 3.27
C GLY A 276 -8.27 19.15 4.28
N ARG A 277 -6.98 18.91 4.06
CA ARG A 277 -6.09 18.34 5.07
C ARG A 277 -4.84 19.19 5.25
N GLN A 278 -4.27 19.14 6.44
CA GLN A 278 -2.93 19.64 6.74
C GLN A 278 -1.97 18.47 6.76
N ALA A 279 -0.78 18.63 6.21
CA ALA A 279 0.23 17.58 6.14
C ALA A 279 1.64 18.15 6.28
N THR A 280 2.58 17.31 6.70
CA THR A 280 4.02 17.59 6.76
C THR A 280 4.80 16.29 6.62
N ILE A 281 6.08 16.39 6.24
CA ILE A 281 6.99 15.25 6.23
C ILE A 281 7.95 15.38 7.40
N VAL A 282 8.13 14.28 8.11
CA VAL A 282 9.01 14.17 9.28
C VAL A 282 10.05 13.08 9.07
N GLN A 283 11.17 13.19 9.81
CA GLN A 283 12.19 12.16 9.87
C GLN A 283 12.39 11.73 11.32
N PHE A 284 12.17 10.46 11.58
CA PHE A 284 12.42 9.83 12.88
C PHE A 284 13.90 9.53 13.10
N PRO A 285 14.37 9.38 14.37
CA PRO A 285 15.69 8.82 14.64
C PRO A 285 15.91 7.51 13.88
N GLY A 286 17.10 7.34 13.29
CA GLY A 286 17.41 6.22 12.41
C GLY A 286 17.06 6.45 10.94
N GLY A 287 16.54 7.63 10.58
CA GLY A 287 16.39 8.07 9.19
C GLY A 287 15.05 7.74 8.53
N TYR A 288 14.11 7.11 9.23
CA TYR A 288 12.78 6.82 8.70
C TYR A 288 12.01 8.11 8.41
N ILE A 289 11.53 8.24 7.17
CA ILE A 289 10.77 9.38 6.68
C ILE A 289 9.32 8.98 6.51
N ALA A 290 8.41 9.79 7.04
CA ALA A 290 6.96 9.57 6.92
C ALA A 290 6.23 10.90 6.72
N GLU A 291 5.05 10.82 6.11
CA GLU A 291 4.11 11.93 6.09
C GLU A 291 3.14 11.79 7.27
N ILE A 292 2.85 12.88 7.95
CA ILE A 292 1.80 12.96 8.97
C ILE A 292 0.77 13.97 8.50
N HIS A 293 -0.50 13.60 8.54
CA HIS A 293 -1.59 14.50 8.16
C HIS A 293 -2.78 14.43 9.10
N ALA A 294 -3.55 15.50 9.11
CA ALA A 294 -4.85 15.56 9.76
C ALA A 294 -5.88 16.15 8.77
N SER A 295 -7.06 15.56 8.71
CA SER A 295 -8.17 16.15 7.97
C SER A 295 -8.59 17.45 8.64
N ALA A 296 -8.79 18.52 7.87
CA ALA A 296 -9.37 19.73 8.41
C ALA A 296 -10.77 19.40 8.93
N HIS A 297 -11.01 19.60 10.21
CA HIS A 297 -12.34 19.42 10.78
C HIS A 297 -13.28 20.37 10.03
N ARG A 298 -14.30 19.83 9.36
CA ARG A 298 -15.45 20.63 8.97
C ARG A 298 -16.12 21.08 10.27
N ARG A 299 -15.87 22.32 10.66
CA ARG A 299 -16.59 22.96 11.77
C ARG A 299 -18.07 23.13 11.39
#